data_68031a85dbbc8d87a98bb1fa8940feb0
#
_entry.id   68031a85dbbc8d87a98bb1fa8940feb0
#
_cell.length_a   1.000
_cell.length_b   1.000
_cell.length_c   1.000
_cell.angle_alpha   90.00
_cell.angle_beta   90.00
_cell.angle_gamma   90.00
#
_symmetry.space_group_name_H-M   'P 1'
#
loop_
_entity.id
_entity.type
_entity.pdbx_description
1 polymer ?
#
loop_
_entity_poly.entity_id
_entity_poly.type
_entity_poly.pdbx_seq_one_letter_code
_entity_poly.pdbx_strand_id
1 'polypeptide(L)'
;MTPMDAARAALKEVFGYDDFRPGQEDAVAAVLRGRDVMAVMPTGAGKSICYQIPALVLEGVTLVVSPLISLMRDQVFALLQNGVRAAYLNSSLTPRQYALALENARRGTYKIIYVAPERLLTDSFLSFAKSAKIAQVVVDEAHCVSQWGQDFRPGYLQIAPFLRELPRRPRLSAFTATATQAVRADIVRLLELQNPYDILTGFDRPNLFFEVRRAKDRDAELRRFLAEHRGQSGVVYCGTRKGVEEVTAMLNDCGVDAVGYHAGMADELRAKAQEDFVADRAPVIVATNAFGMGIDKSNVSFVVHYNMPKDLESYYQEAGRAGRDGEDAVCCLLYQPGDVRLNTFLIGHAQDMSQMDEQTRQVVTARAKERLRQMTFYATGGGCLRAKILQYFGEKVEKPFCGNCSGCMAREAERDVSRQAGQIVAAVIAMNGRYGKATVARVLCGQADARLRERGLDKLSAFGSMKAEGEANVRAMIDELIAGDVLTVTEGDYPLLREGAYARDVLRGDMPIRMALLPTDAAPEIKRRVKQKEFVNKALYSRLSDLRKQIAMDQNVPPFIIFTNATLKDMAAKAPRTRAQMLRVAGVGEGKMQRYGDAFLREIAAYEEDEA
;
A
#
# COMPACT_ATOMS: atom_id res chain seq x y z
N MET A 1 3.11 18.83 -34.75
CA MET A 1 3.38 18.24 -33.41
C MET A 1 2.32 17.19 -33.15
N THR A 2 2.70 15.94 -32.94
CA THR A 2 1.75 14.88 -32.62
C THR A 2 1.16 15.08 -31.22
N PRO A 3 -0.03 14.53 -30.89
CA PRO A 3 -0.55 14.60 -29.52
C PRO A 3 0.42 14.04 -28.47
N MET A 4 1.24 13.05 -28.82
CA MET A 4 2.27 12.51 -27.91
C MET A 4 3.46 13.45 -27.75
N ASP A 5 3.86 14.19 -28.79
CA ASP A 5 4.92 15.20 -28.64
C ASP A 5 4.45 16.31 -27.68
N ALA A 6 3.19 16.74 -27.80
CA ALA A 6 2.59 17.71 -26.88
C ALA A 6 2.52 17.15 -25.44
N ALA A 7 2.23 15.86 -25.28
CA ALA A 7 2.21 15.20 -23.97
C ALA A 7 3.60 15.15 -23.33
N ARG A 8 4.65 14.83 -24.08
CA ARG A 8 6.04 14.85 -23.60
C ARG A 8 6.50 16.27 -23.24
N ALA A 9 6.15 17.26 -24.07
CA ALA A 9 6.41 18.67 -23.76
C ALA A 9 5.74 19.09 -22.44
N ALA A 10 4.45 18.77 -22.26
CA ALA A 10 3.72 19.06 -21.04
C ALA A 10 4.32 18.33 -19.81
N LEU A 11 4.78 17.07 -19.97
CA LEU A 11 5.47 16.32 -18.91
C LEU A 11 6.74 17.06 -18.46
N LYS A 12 7.54 17.54 -19.39
CA LYS A 12 8.78 18.27 -19.09
C LYS A 12 8.51 19.66 -18.52
N GLU A 13 7.68 20.45 -19.18
CA GLU A 13 7.45 21.87 -18.83
C GLU A 13 6.70 22.02 -17.51
N VAL A 14 5.66 21.20 -17.29
CA VAL A 14 4.78 21.33 -16.12
C VAL A 14 5.32 20.53 -14.93
N PHE A 15 5.75 19.29 -15.15
CA PHE A 15 6.13 18.39 -14.06
C PHE A 15 7.65 18.20 -13.91
N GLY A 16 8.47 18.62 -14.88
CA GLY A 16 9.93 18.56 -14.83
C GLY A 16 10.50 17.16 -15.02
N TYR A 17 9.77 16.24 -15.66
CA TYR A 17 10.25 14.90 -15.97
C TYR A 17 10.59 14.76 -17.44
N ASP A 18 11.74 14.13 -17.74
CA ASP A 18 12.19 13.94 -19.13
C ASP A 18 11.43 12.81 -19.82
N ASP A 19 11.10 11.74 -19.08
CA ASP A 19 10.48 10.53 -19.63
C ASP A 19 9.31 10.05 -18.76
N PHE A 20 8.39 9.36 -19.40
CA PHE A 20 7.32 8.62 -18.72
C PHE A 20 7.89 7.37 -18.02
N ARG A 21 7.31 7.06 -16.88
CA ARG A 21 7.57 5.78 -16.20
C ARG A 21 6.88 4.63 -16.97
N PRO A 22 7.30 3.35 -16.75
CA PRO A 22 6.66 2.20 -17.39
C PRO A 22 5.13 2.22 -17.25
N GLY A 23 4.41 2.01 -18.35
CA GLY A 23 2.95 2.01 -18.43
C GLY A 23 2.29 3.39 -18.44
N GLN A 24 2.98 4.48 -18.08
CA GLN A 24 2.40 5.82 -18.15
C GLN A 24 2.22 6.29 -19.60
N GLU A 25 3.22 6.07 -20.44
CA GLU A 25 3.17 6.46 -21.86
C GLU A 25 2.03 5.75 -22.59
N ASP A 26 1.86 4.45 -22.33
CA ASP A 26 0.78 3.67 -22.92
C ASP A 26 -0.60 4.18 -22.50
N ALA A 27 -0.76 4.53 -21.20
CA ALA A 27 -2.00 5.11 -20.69
C ALA A 27 -2.32 6.45 -21.37
N VAL A 28 -1.34 7.34 -21.41
CA VAL A 28 -1.47 8.67 -22.05
C VAL A 28 -1.80 8.50 -23.53
N ALA A 29 -1.09 7.64 -24.25
CA ALA A 29 -1.31 7.39 -25.66
C ALA A 29 -2.71 6.80 -25.94
N ALA A 30 -3.19 5.88 -25.10
CA ALA A 30 -4.52 5.29 -25.24
C ALA A 30 -5.61 6.36 -25.07
N VAL A 31 -5.51 7.20 -24.04
CA VAL A 31 -6.43 8.32 -23.81
C VAL A 31 -6.42 9.30 -24.98
N LEU A 32 -5.24 9.73 -25.45
CA LEU A 32 -5.12 10.66 -26.56
C LEU A 32 -5.70 10.11 -27.87
N ARG A 33 -5.63 8.78 -28.09
CA ARG A 33 -6.27 8.09 -29.23
C ARG A 33 -7.79 7.91 -29.07
N GLY A 34 -8.37 8.38 -27.96
CA GLY A 34 -9.82 8.31 -27.73
C GLY A 34 -10.32 6.96 -27.18
N ARG A 35 -9.42 6.08 -26.68
CA ARG A 35 -9.80 4.82 -26.05
C ARG A 35 -10.11 4.99 -24.57
N ASP A 36 -11.01 4.16 -24.07
CA ASP A 36 -11.14 3.96 -22.63
C ASP A 36 -9.89 3.23 -22.09
N VAL A 37 -9.59 3.45 -20.81
CA VAL A 37 -8.42 2.87 -20.15
C VAL A 37 -8.84 2.19 -18.85
N MET A 38 -8.37 0.96 -18.64
CA MET A 38 -8.38 0.28 -17.36
C MET A 38 -6.93 0.10 -16.89
N ALA A 39 -6.52 0.81 -15.84
CA ALA A 39 -5.13 0.80 -15.39
C ALA A 39 -5.02 0.35 -13.93
N VAL A 40 -4.29 -0.75 -13.72
CA VAL A 40 -3.84 -1.20 -12.41
C VAL A 40 -2.36 -0.87 -12.28
N MET A 41 -2.06 0.11 -11.44
CA MET A 41 -0.72 0.63 -11.23
C MET A 41 -0.47 0.80 -9.73
N PRO A 42 0.62 0.30 -9.17
CA PRO A 42 0.87 0.35 -7.73
C PRO A 42 0.92 1.80 -7.21
N THR A 43 0.74 1.96 -5.91
CA THR A 43 0.93 3.25 -5.25
C THR A 43 2.37 3.75 -5.49
N GLY A 44 2.52 5.02 -5.85
CA GLY A 44 3.83 5.59 -6.20
C GLY A 44 4.26 5.42 -7.66
N ALA A 45 3.53 4.65 -8.49
CA ALA A 45 3.80 4.55 -9.94
C ALA A 45 3.47 5.83 -10.72
N GLY A 46 2.82 6.81 -10.09
CA GLY A 46 2.47 8.07 -10.72
C GLY A 46 1.20 8.00 -11.57
N LYS A 47 0.17 7.30 -11.10
CA LYS A 47 -1.16 7.22 -11.75
C LYS A 47 -1.72 8.57 -12.18
N SER A 48 -1.54 9.60 -11.35
CA SER A 48 -2.07 10.94 -11.62
C SER A 48 -1.55 11.54 -12.92
N ILE A 49 -0.29 11.31 -13.26
CA ILE A 49 0.33 11.78 -14.51
C ILE A 49 -0.40 11.19 -15.73
N CYS A 50 -0.88 9.95 -15.66
CA CYS A 50 -1.54 9.27 -16.77
C CYS A 50 -2.84 9.96 -17.23
N TYR A 51 -3.48 10.73 -16.36
CA TYR A 51 -4.69 11.50 -16.72
C TYR A 51 -4.49 13.01 -16.67
N GLN A 52 -3.54 13.50 -15.88
CA GLN A 52 -3.23 14.94 -15.83
C GLN A 52 -2.57 15.42 -17.13
N ILE A 53 -1.64 14.64 -17.70
CA ILE A 53 -1.02 14.99 -18.99
C ILE A 53 -2.03 15.03 -20.12
N PRO A 54 -2.89 14.02 -20.35
CA PRO A 54 -3.95 14.14 -21.36
C PRO A 54 -4.88 15.34 -21.11
N ALA A 55 -5.19 15.66 -19.86
CA ALA A 55 -6.01 16.83 -19.54
C ALA A 55 -5.40 18.16 -20.04
N LEU A 56 -4.07 18.27 -20.02
CA LEU A 56 -3.38 19.47 -20.52
C LEU A 56 -3.38 19.57 -22.06
N VAL A 57 -3.34 18.42 -22.74
CA VAL A 57 -3.28 18.33 -24.21
C VAL A 57 -4.67 18.42 -24.84
N LEU A 58 -5.66 17.78 -24.21
CA LEU A 58 -7.01 17.70 -24.75
C LEU A 58 -7.76 19.04 -24.59
N GLU A 59 -8.61 19.34 -25.55
CA GLU A 59 -9.48 20.50 -25.51
C GLU A 59 -10.73 20.20 -24.66
N GLY A 60 -11.01 21.05 -23.67
CA GLY A 60 -12.12 20.91 -22.72
C GLY A 60 -11.64 20.67 -21.29
N VAL A 61 -12.55 20.18 -20.44
CA VAL A 61 -12.31 19.92 -19.02
C VAL A 61 -12.21 18.41 -18.77
N THR A 62 -11.29 18.00 -17.91
CA THR A 62 -11.22 16.64 -17.37
C THR A 62 -11.90 16.60 -16.00
N LEU A 63 -12.85 15.70 -15.84
CA LEU A 63 -13.47 15.40 -14.54
C LEU A 63 -12.79 14.20 -13.92
N VAL A 64 -12.34 14.33 -12.66
CA VAL A 64 -11.73 13.24 -11.89
C VAL A 64 -12.65 12.89 -10.72
N VAL A 65 -13.31 11.72 -10.80
CA VAL A 65 -14.10 11.20 -9.69
C VAL A 65 -13.16 10.55 -8.68
N SER A 66 -13.17 11.07 -7.44
CA SER A 66 -12.28 10.60 -6.38
C SER A 66 -13.06 10.43 -5.07
N PRO A 67 -12.71 9.43 -4.22
CA PRO A 67 -13.51 9.10 -3.05
C PRO A 67 -13.21 9.97 -1.82
N LEU A 68 -12.15 10.79 -1.85
CA LEU A 68 -11.61 11.42 -0.66
C LEU A 68 -11.36 12.91 -0.82
N ILE A 69 -11.94 13.68 0.09
CA ILE A 69 -11.83 15.13 0.14
C ILE A 69 -10.38 15.60 0.31
N SER A 70 -9.62 14.94 1.20
CA SER A 70 -8.22 15.28 1.45
C SER A 70 -7.36 15.07 0.21
N LEU A 71 -7.52 13.92 -0.48
CA LEU A 71 -6.79 13.62 -1.71
C LEU A 71 -7.09 14.65 -2.81
N MET A 72 -8.37 15.00 -3.00
CA MET A 72 -8.76 16.02 -3.97
C MET A 72 -8.07 17.36 -3.70
N ARG A 73 -8.04 17.77 -2.43
CA ARG A 73 -7.39 19.03 -2.00
C ARG A 73 -5.90 19.00 -2.30
N ASP A 74 -5.22 17.93 -1.94
CA ASP A 74 -3.78 17.79 -2.12
C ASP A 74 -3.41 17.74 -3.62
N GLN A 75 -4.18 17.01 -4.44
CA GLN A 75 -3.98 16.96 -5.89
C GLN A 75 -4.22 18.32 -6.57
N VAL A 76 -5.30 19.02 -6.20
CA VAL A 76 -5.58 20.37 -6.73
C VAL A 76 -4.50 21.33 -6.30
N PHE A 77 -4.06 21.27 -5.06
CA PHE A 77 -2.98 22.14 -4.58
C PHE A 77 -1.67 21.90 -5.35
N ALA A 78 -1.28 20.64 -5.54
CA ALA A 78 -0.09 20.29 -6.33
C ALA A 78 -0.18 20.75 -7.78
N LEU A 79 -1.34 20.65 -8.41
CA LEU A 79 -1.58 21.16 -9.77
C LEU A 79 -1.43 22.68 -9.84
N LEU A 80 -2.02 23.42 -8.89
CA LEU A 80 -1.89 24.88 -8.81
C LEU A 80 -0.43 25.31 -8.60
N GLN A 81 0.34 24.56 -7.82
CA GLN A 81 1.78 24.80 -7.65
C GLN A 81 2.56 24.63 -8.96
N ASN A 82 2.12 23.72 -9.82
CA ASN A 82 2.70 23.51 -11.14
C ASN A 82 2.10 24.44 -12.23
N GLY A 83 1.27 25.43 -11.85
CA GLY A 83 0.67 26.39 -12.77
C GLY A 83 -0.58 25.88 -13.52
N VAL A 84 -1.10 24.70 -13.16
CA VAL A 84 -2.28 24.12 -13.78
C VAL A 84 -3.54 24.55 -13.03
N ARG A 85 -4.52 25.15 -13.73
CA ARG A 85 -5.79 25.56 -13.14
C ARG A 85 -6.66 24.34 -12.86
N ALA A 86 -6.87 24.06 -11.60
CA ALA A 86 -7.69 22.94 -11.11
C ALA A 86 -8.60 23.38 -9.96
N ALA A 87 -9.69 22.64 -9.74
CA ALA A 87 -10.61 22.84 -8.64
C ALA A 87 -11.12 21.50 -8.10
N TYR A 88 -11.73 21.52 -6.92
CA TYR A 88 -12.47 20.38 -6.39
C TYR A 88 -13.92 20.77 -6.04
N LEU A 89 -14.84 19.82 -6.19
CA LEU A 89 -16.27 19.97 -5.91
C LEU A 89 -16.72 18.82 -4.99
N ASN A 90 -16.75 19.09 -3.69
CA ASN A 90 -17.10 18.11 -2.66
C ASN A 90 -17.91 18.74 -1.52
N SER A 91 -18.17 17.99 -0.45
CA SER A 91 -18.99 18.43 0.69
C SER A 91 -18.29 19.39 1.65
N SER A 92 -16.99 19.61 1.53
CA SER A 92 -16.26 20.57 2.39
C SER A 92 -16.45 22.02 1.96
N LEU A 93 -16.96 22.26 0.75
CA LEU A 93 -17.25 23.60 0.25
C LEU A 93 -18.57 24.13 0.82
N THR A 94 -18.55 25.39 1.26
CA THR A 94 -19.78 26.09 1.56
C THR A 94 -20.65 26.26 0.29
N PRO A 95 -21.97 26.44 0.39
CA PRO A 95 -22.84 26.64 -0.77
C PRO A 95 -22.37 27.77 -1.69
N ARG A 96 -21.85 28.86 -1.12
CA ARG A 96 -21.31 30.01 -1.89
C ARG A 96 -20.02 29.64 -2.64
N GLN A 97 -19.11 28.93 -1.98
CA GLN A 97 -17.86 28.46 -2.61
C GLN A 97 -18.16 27.48 -3.74
N TYR A 98 -19.09 26.55 -3.53
CA TYR A 98 -19.50 25.58 -4.53
C TYR A 98 -20.13 26.25 -5.75
N ALA A 99 -21.04 27.22 -5.57
CA ALA A 99 -21.65 27.98 -6.65
C ALA A 99 -20.62 28.75 -7.46
N LEU A 100 -19.67 29.44 -6.78
CA LEU A 100 -18.58 30.17 -7.45
C LEU A 100 -17.65 29.23 -8.25
N ALA A 101 -17.32 28.07 -7.69
CA ALA A 101 -16.50 27.08 -8.38
C ALA A 101 -17.20 26.54 -9.64
N LEU A 102 -18.51 26.27 -9.59
CA LEU A 102 -19.31 25.87 -10.76
C LEU A 102 -19.42 26.98 -11.80
N GLU A 103 -19.55 28.23 -11.39
CA GLU A 103 -19.59 29.37 -12.31
C GLU A 103 -18.25 29.50 -13.06
N ASN A 104 -17.13 29.43 -12.35
CA ASN A 104 -15.80 29.42 -12.94
C ASN A 104 -15.60 28.22 -13.88
N ALA A 105 -16.13 27.05 -13.51
CA ALA A 105 -16.09 25.86 -14.36
C ALA A 105 -16.85 26.08 -15.68
N ARG A 106 -18.05 26.70 -15.63
CA ARG A 106 -18.84 27.07 -16.83
C ARG A 106 -18.09 28.05 -17.75
N ARG A 107 -17.30 28.94 -17.17
CA ARG A 107 -16.44 29.88 -17.91
C ARG A 107 -15.17 29.22 -18.50
N GLY A 108 -14.97 27.92 -18.30
CA GLY A 108 -13.80 27.19 -18.79
C GLY A 108 -12.50 27.53 -18.06
N THR A 109 -12.56 28.03 -16.83
CA THR A 109 -11.38 28.42 -16.04
C THR A 109 -10.48 27.24 -15.72
N TYR A 110 -11.06 26.05 -15.50
CA TYR A 110 -10.34 24.89 -15.00
C TYR A 110 -10.06 23.88 -16.12
N LYS A 111 -8.86 23.32 -16.11
CA LYS A 111 -8.48 22.16 -16.95
C LYS A 111 -8.88 20.85 -16.31
N ILE A 112 -8.80 20.76 -14.99
CA ILE A 112 -9.09 19.57 -14.21
C ILE A 112 -10.03 19.93 -13.06
N ILE A 113 -11.09 19.14 -12.89
CA ILE A 113 -12.03 19.28 -11.77
C ILE A 113 -12.14 17.93 -11.08
N TYR A 114 -11.74 17.88 -9.81
CA TYR A 114 -11.98 16.74 -8.93
C TYR A 114 -13.39 16.83 -8.37
N VAL A 115 -14.14 15.73 -8.40
CA VAL A 115 -15.53 15.69 -7.95
C VAL A 115 -15.80 14.48 -7.09
N ALA A 116 -16.52 14.66 -5.98
CA ALA A 116 -17.00 13.56 -5.16
C ALA A 116 -18.15 12.83 -5.87
N PRO A 117 -18.20 11.49 -5.84
CA PRO A 117 -19.20 10.72 -6.58
C PRO A 117 -20.63 11.10 -6.22
N GLU A 118 -20.91 11.49 -4.98
CA GLU A 118 -22.22 11.92 -4.50
C GLU A 118 -22.73 13.23 -5.13
N ARG A 119 -21.85 13.98 -5.79
CA ARG A 119 -22.19 15.23 -6.49
C ARG A 119 -22.60 15.03 -7.94
N LEU A 120 -22.26 13.90 -8.56
CA LEU A 120 -22.40 13.67 -9.99
C LEU A 120 -23.85 13.84 -10.50
N LEU A 121 -24.83 13.36 -9.75
CA LEU A 121 -26.25 13.40 -10.12
C LEU A 121 -27.03 14.55 -9.47
N THR A 122 -26.34 15.53 -8.84
CA THR A 122 -27.04 16.74 -8.36
C THR A 122 -27.39 17.65 -9.54
N ASP A 123 -28.57 18.31 -9.49
CA ASP A 123 -29.08 19.14 -10.58
C ASP A 123 -28.09 20.21 -11.03
N SER A 124 -27.44 20.86 -10.07
CA SER A 124 -26.47 21.91 -10.35
C SER A 124 -25.23 21.41 -11.08
N PHE A 125 -24.73 20.22 -10.72
CA PHE A 125 -23.57 19.62 -11.37
C PHE A 125 -23.93 19.02 -12.73
N LEU A 126 -25.08 18.33 -12.84
CA LEU A 126 -25.59 17.81 -14.13
C LEU A 126 -25.82 18.94 -15.15
N SER A 127 -26.41 20.05 -14.73
CA SER A 127 -26.61 21.21 -15.60
C SER A 127 -25.27 21.75 -16.14
N PHE A 128 -24.24 21.83 -15.27
CA PHE A 128 -22.89 22.17 -15.70
C PHE A 128 -22.33 21.13 -16.67
N ALA A 129 -22.37 19.86 -16.31
CA ALA A 129 -21.76 18.77 -17.06
C ALA A 129 -22.39 18.62 -18.46
N LYS A 130 -23.72 18.82 -18.60
CA LYS A 130 -24.43 18.79 -19.88
C LYS A 130 -24.05 19.95 -20.81
N SER A 131 -23.63 21.09 -20.26
CA SER A 131 -23.23 22.27 -21.04
C SER A 131 -21.73 22.33 -21.32
N ALA A 132 -20.91 21.66 -20.52
CA ALA A 132 -19.45 21.70 -20.62
C ALA A 132 -18.91 20.74 -21.69
N LYS A 133 -17.79 21.15 -22.33
CA LYS A 133 -17.01 20.24 -23.19
C LYS A 133 -16.15 19.34 -22.29
N ILE A 134 -16.69 18.18 -21.90
CA ILE A 134 -15.95 17.20 -21.11
C ILE A 134 -15.07 16.38 -22.04
N ALA A 135 -13.75 16.53 -21.91
CA ALA A 135 -12.77 15.82 -22.72
C ALA A 135 -12.53 14.38 -22.24
N GLN A 136 -12.57 14.19 -20.92
CA GLN A 136 -12.28 12.92 -20.26
C GLN A 136 -12.98 12.86 -18.90
N VAL A 137 -13.46 11.69 -18.53
CA VAL A 137 -13.83 11.34 -17.15
C VAL A 137 -12.83 10.31 -16.63
N VAL A 138 -12.31 10.56 -15.45
CA VAL A 138 -11.36 9.68 -14.76
C VAL A 138 -12.01 9.17 -13.49
N VAL A 139 -11.90 7.89 -13.25
CA VAL A 139 -12.31 7.25 -12.00
C VAL A 139 -11.04 6.85 -11.24
N ASP A 140 -10.71 7.63 -10.24
CA ASP A 140 -9.61 7.32 -9.34
C ASP A 140 -10.09 6.36 -8.25
N GLU A 141 -9.19 5.51 -7.74
CA GLU A 141 -9.50 4.40 -6.83
C GLU A 141 -10.71 3.57 -7.33
N ALA A 142 -10.69 3.19 -8.60
CA ALA A 142 -11.81 2.54 -9.29
C ALA A 142 -12.28 1.24 -8.62
N HIS A 143 -11.44 0.59 -7.78
CA HIS A 143 -11.83 -0.58 -7.00
C HIS A 143 -13.01 -0.30 -6.05
N CYS A 144 -13.26 0.99 -5.71
CA CYS A 144 -14.40 1.40 -4.90
C CYS A 144 -15.78 1.12 -5.55
N VAL A 145 -15.85 0.86 -6.85
CA VAL A 145 -17.11 0.51 -7.54
C VAL A 145 -17.52 -0.94 -7.28
N SER A 146 -16.56 -1.82 -6.98
CA SER A 146 -16.79 -3.25 -6.84
C SER A 146 -17.07 -3.64 -5.39
N GLN A 147 -18.15 -4.38 -5.16
CA GLN A 147 -18.45 -4.99 -3.85
C GLN A 147 -17.40 -6.04 -3.43
N TRP A 148 -16.58 -6.49 -4.38
CA TRP A 148 -15.47 -7.40 -4.14
C TRP A 148 -14.17 -6.68 -3.82
N GLY A 149 -14.15 -5.34 -3.98
CA GLY A 149 -13.04 -4.48 -3.59
C GLY A 149 -12.92 -4.34 -2.07
N GLN A 150 -11.77 -3.88 -1.62
CA GLN A 150 -11.48 -3.71 -0.18
C GLN A 150 -12.25 -2.53 0.46
N ASP A 151 -12.67 -1.54 -0.36
CA ASP A 151 -13.35 -0.30 0.08
C ASP A 151 -14.50 0.03 -0.88
N PHE A 152 -15.56 -0.77 -0.83
CA PHE A 152 -16.76 -0.52 -1.63
C PHE A 152 -17.44 0.78 -1.21
N ARG A 153 -17.77 1.63 -2.18
CA ARG A 153 -18.50 2.89 -1.97
C ARG A 153 -19.72 2.98 -2.87
N PRO A 154 -20.93 2.96 -2.32
CA PRO A 154 -22.18 3.01 -3.10
C PRO A 154 -22.25 4.20 -4.06
N GLY A 155 -21.67 5.36 -3.70
CA GLY A 155 -21.62 6.54 -4.56
C GLY A 155 -20.94 6.29 -5.92
N TYR A 156 -20.00 5.34 -6.01
CA TYR A 156 -19.34 5.00 -7.28
C TYR A 156 -20.30 4.35 -8.31
N LEU A 157 -21.37 3.73 -7.85
CA LEU A 157 -22.40 3.19 -8.74
C LEU A 157 -23.16 4.29 -9.51
N GLN A 158 -23.05 5.56 -9.07
CA GLN A 158 -23.66 6.70 -9.77
C GLN A 158 -22.86 7.14 -11.01
N ILE A 159 -21.64 6.65 -11.20
CA ILE A 159 -20.76 7.09 -12.32
C ILE A 159 -21.35 6.66 -13.67
N ALA A 160 -21.74 5.41 -13.84
CA ALA A 160 -22.32 4.94 -15.10
C ALA A 160 -23.65 5.65 -15.43
N PRO A 161 -24.63 5.79 -14.50
CA PRO A 161 -25.79 6.66 -14.70
C PRO A 161 -25.45 8.09 -15.10
N PHE A 162 -24.49 8.72 -14.44
CA PHE A 162 -24.02 10.06 -14.79
C PHE A 162 -23.50 10.13 -16.24
N LEU A 163 -22.70 9.17 -16.67
CA LEU A 163 -22.16 9.14 -18.03
C LEU A 163 -23.26 9.03 -19.10
N ARG A 164 -24.36 8.33 -18.79
CA ARG A 164 -25.53 8.22 -19.70
C ARG A 164 -26.31 9.53 -19.84
N GLU A 165 -26.27 10.39 -18.81
CA GLU A 165 -26.92 11.70 -18.84
C GLU A 165 -26.18 12.74 -19.71
N LEU A 166 -24.93 12.48 -20.07
CA LEU A 166 -24.12 13.41 -20.84
C LEU A 166 -24.50 13.39 -22.34
N PRO A 167 -24.57 14.54 -23.03
CA PRO A 167 -24.92 14.60 -24.46
C PRO A 167 -23.98 13.82 -25.37
N ARG A 168 -22.73 13.68 -24.96
CA ARG A 168 -21.71 12.85 -25.63
C ARG A 168 -20.93 12.11 -24.56
N ARG A 169 -20.76 10.80 -24.75
CA ARG A 169 -19.93 9.99 -23.86
C ARG A 169 -18.46 10.44 -23.97
N PRO A 170 -17.83 10.93 -22.91
CA PRO A 170 -16.41 11.24 -22.90
C PRO A 170 -15.57 9.96 -22.86
N ARG A 171 -14.25 10.09 -23.08
CA ARG A 171 -13.28 9.04 -22.79
C ARG A 171 -13.35 8.70 -21.30
N LEU A 172 -13.36 7.43 -20.97
CA LEU A 172 -13.40 6.99 -19.57
C LEU A 172 -12.11 6.27 -19.21
N SER A 173 -11.49 6.68 -18.11
CA SER A 173 -10.27 6.06 -17.61
C SER A 173 -10.46 5.66 -16.15
N ALA A 174 -10.26 4.39 -15.85
CA ALA A 174 -10.36 3.84 -14.50
C ALA A 174 -8.95 3.47 -13.98
N PHE A 175 -8.58 4.04 -12.84
CA PHE A 175 -7.28 3.83 -12.21
C PHE A 175 -7.45 3.25 -10.81
N THR A 176 -6.62 2.27 -10.47
CA THR A 176 -6.54 1.73 -9.11
C THR A 176 -5.13 1.25 -8.80
N ALA A 177 -4.80 1.18 -7.51
CA ALA A 177 -3.53 0.62 -7.06
C ALA A 177 -3.59 -0.90 -6.89
N THR A 178 -4.77 -1.43 -6.53
CA THR A 178 -4.98 -2.83 -6.15
C THR A 178 -6.26 -3.33 -6.79
N ALA A 179 -6.15 -4.35 -7.62
CA ALA A 179 -7.32 -5.04 -8.16
C ALA A 179 -6.94 -6.47 -8.58
N THR A 180 -7.59 -7.45 -7.99
CA THR A 180 -7.54 -8.83 -8.47
C THR A 180 -8.24 -8.94 -9.82
N GLN A 181 -8.05 -10.05 -10.53
CA GLN A 181 -8.70 -10.25 -11.82
C GLN A 181 -10.24 -10.11 -11.75
N ALA A 182 -10.85 -10.61 -10.67
CA ALA A 182 -12.29 -10.49 -10.46
C ALA A 182 -12.73 -9.02 -10.28
N VAL A 183 -11.99 -8.25 -9.48
CA VAL A 183 -12.26 -6.82 -9.28
C VAL A 183 -12.10 -6.02 -10.57
N ARG A 184 -11.10 -6.34 -11.39
CA ARG A 184 -10.91 -5.70 -12.71
C ARG A 184 -12.11 -5.94 -13.65
N ALA A 185 -12.57 -7.18 -13.73
CA ALA A 185 -13.75 -7.52 -14.53
C ALA A 185 -14.99 -6.76 -14.06
N ASP A 186 -15.17 -6.61 -12.76
CA ASP A 186 -16.25 -5.83 -12.16
C ASP A 186 -16.17 -4.34 -12.52
N ILE A 187 -14.97 -3.74 -12.40
CA ILE A 187 -14.75 -2.33 -12.77
C ILE A 187 -15.14 -2.09 -14.21
N VAL A 188 -14.67 -2.94 -15.15
CA VAL A 188 -15.01 -2.82 -16.58
C VAL A 188 -16.53 -2.90 -16.80
N ARG A 189 -17.19 -3.84 -16.13
CA ARG A 189 -18.64 -4.06 -16.26
C ARG A 189 -19.46 -2.93 -15.63
N LEU A 190 -19.15 -2.54 -14.38
CA LEU A 190 -19.94 -1.58 -13.60
C LEU A 190 -19.76 -0.13 -14.06
N LEU A 191 -18.57 0.22 -14.58
CA LEU A 191 -18.30 1.53 -15.17
C LEU A 191 -18.65 1.58 -16.67
N GLU A 192 -19.07 0.47 -17.27
CA GLU A 192 -19.40 0.38 -18.71
C GLU A 192 -18.25 0.83 -19.63
N LEU A 193 -17.02 0.41 -19.29
CA LEU A 193 -15.85 0.68 -20.11
C LEU A 193 -15.99 0.01 -21.48
N GLN A 194 -15.74 0.78 -22.55
CA GLN A 194 -15.90 0.31 -23.93
C GLN A 194 -14.55 -0.09 -24.52
N ASN A 195 -14.32 -1.40 -24.67
CA ASN A 195 -13.08 -1.96 -25.22
C ASN A 195 -11.83 -1.26 -24.66
N PRO A 196 -11.66 -1.24 -23.31
CA PRO A 196 -10.62 -0.47 -22.67
C PRO A 196 -9.22 -0.96 -23.07
N TYR A 197 -8.27 -0.05 -23.09
CA TYR A 197 -6.86 -0.42 -23.11
C TYR A 197 -6.46 -0.83 -21.71
N ASP A 198 -6.09 -2.10 -21.56
CA ASP A 198 -5.80 -2.70 -20.24
C ASP A 198 -4.31 -2.52 -19.91
N ILE A 199 -4.01 -1.93 -18.76
CA ILE A 199 -2.65 -1.66 -18.31
C ILE A 199 -2.46 -2.31 -16.95
N LEU A 200 -1.49 -3.19 -16.87
CA LEU A 200 -1.01 -3.78 -15.64
C LEU A 200 0.50 -3.57 -15.57
N THR A 201 0.96 -2.60 -14.77
CA THR A 201 2.40 -2.29 -14.65
C THR A 201 3.14 -3.17 -13.68
N GLY A 202 2.44 -4.12 -13.08
CA GLY A 202 2.98 -4.98 -12.04
C GLY A 202 2.83 -4.40 -10.63
N PHE A 203 2.94 -5.30 -9.63
CA PHE A 203 2.86 -4.95 -8.22
C PHE A 203 4.25 -4.95 -7.55
N ASP A 204 5.32 -5.19 -8.32
CA ASP A 204 6.65 -5.18 -7.73
C ASP A 204 7.14 -3.77 -7.37
N ARG A 205 7.55 -3.62 -6.14
CA ARG A 205 8.17 -2.42 -5.58
C ARG A 205 9.56 -2.78 -5.04
N PRO A 206 10.59 -2.83 -5.89
CA PRO A 206 11.91 -3.32 -5.52
C PRO A 206 12.59 -2.51 -4.39
N ASN A 207 12.20 -1.25 -4.22
CA ASN A 207 12.69 -0.38 -3.16
C ASN A 207 12.07 -0.65 -1.78
N LEU A 208 11.02 -1.47 -1.67
CA LEU A 208 10.42 -1.83 -0.39
C LEU A 208 11.07 -3.09 0.17
N PHE A 209 11.52 -3.03 1.41
CA PHE A 209 11.94 -4.18 2.17
C PHE A 209 10.77 -4.68 3.02
N PHE A 210 10.26 -5.88 2.72
CA PHE A 210 9.18 -6.50 3.49
C PHE A 210 9.74 -7.34 4.62
N GLU A 211 9.25 -7.11 5.83
CA GLU A 211 9.67 -7.81 7.03
C GLU A 211 8.48 -8.26 7.87
N VAL A 212 8.54 -9.48 8.39
CA VAL A 212 7.61 -9.98 9.41
C VAL A 212 8.40 -10.32 10.65
N ARG A 213 8.07 -9.68 11.78
CA ARG A 213 8.62 -9.98 13.11
C ARG A 213 7.55 -10.66 13.96
N ARG A 214 7.83 -11.85 14.44
CA ARG A 214 6.97 -12.56 15.39
C ARG A 214 7.25 -12.04 16.79
N ALA A 215 6.49 -11.04 17.24
CA ALA A 215 6.72 -10.34 18.48
C ALA A 215 6.03 -11.03 19.67
N LYS A 216 6.77 -11.39 20.71
CA LYS A 216 6.20 -11.76 22.01
C LYS A 216 5.69 -10.52 22.75
N ASP A 217 6.48 -9.46 22.73
CA ASP A 217 6.17 -8.11 23.22
C ASP A 217 6.26 -7.12 22.05
N ARG A 218 5.09 -6.63 21.60
CA ARG A 218 5.02 -5.68 20.47
C ARG A 218 5.60 -4.32 20.80
N ASP A 219 5.40 -3.86 22.04
CA ASP A 219 5.85 -2.53 22.44
C ASP A 219 7.37 -2.47 22.46
N ALA A 220 8.00 -3.50 23.00
CA ALA A 220 9.46 -3.63 22.97
C ALA A 220 9.99 -3.72 21.55
N GLU A 221 9.32 -4.48 20.67
CA GLU A 221 9.75 -4.64 19.28
C GLU A 221 9.54 -3.36 18.46
N LEU A 222 8.44 -2.63 18.68
CA LEU A 222 8.20 -1.33 18.05
C LEU A 222 9.25 -0.31 18.48
N ARG A 223 9.55 -0.22 19.78
CA ARG A 223 10.61 0.67 20.29
C ARG A 223 11.97 0.35 19.68
N ARG A 224 12.31 -0.94 19.58
CA ARG A 224 13.55 -1.38 18.94
C ARG A 224 13.59 -0.98 17.47
N PHE A 225 12.50 -1.23 16.73
CA PHE A 225 12.38 -0.84 15.32
C PHE A 225 12.57 0.67 15.12
N LEU A 226 11.92 1.51 15.95
CA LEU A 226 12.03 2.97 15.83
C LEU A 226 13.43 3.48 16.22
N ALA A 227 14.11 2.83 17.16
CA ALA A 227 15.51 3.14 17.49
C ALA A 227 16.44 2.86 16.29
N GLU A 228 16.21 1.75 15.55
CA GLU A 228 16.93 1.42 14.32
C GLU A 228 16.68 2.43 13.17
N HIS A 229 15.53 3.16 13.22
CA HIS A 229 15.08 4.11 12.18
C HIS A 229 14.97 5.55 12.71
N ARG A 230 15.81 5.90 13.68
CA ARG A 230 15.78 7.22 14.34
C ARG A 230 15.93 8.37 13.33
N GLY A 231 15.08 9.39 13.46
CA GLY A 231 15.08 10.57 12.59
C GLY A 231 14.43 10.37 11.23
N GLN A 232 13.86 9.19 10.97
CA GLN A 232 13.10 8.92 9.74
C GLN A 232 11.60 9.13 9.97
N SER A 233 10.89 9.51 8.89
CA SER A 233 9.43 9.67 8.93
C SER A 233 8.73 8.35 8.60
N GLY A 234 7.68 8.01 9.37
CA GLY A 234 6.97 6.76 9.16
C GLY A 234 5.56 6.70 9.73
N VAL A 235 4.86 5.62 9.36
CA VAL A 235 3.48 5.34 9.77
C VAL A 235 3.44 4.06 10.59
N VAL A 236 2.70 4.07 11.71
CA VAL A 236 2.42 2.90 12.54
C VAL A 236 0.93 2.61 12.50
N TYR A 237 0.52 1.48 11.92
CA TYR A 237 -0.88 1.08 11.83
C TYR A 237 -1.30 0.21 12.99
N CYS A 238 -2.36 0.63 13.71
CA CYS A 238 -3.00 -0.09 14.80
C CYS A 238 -4.40 -0.57 14.41
N GLY A 239 -4.80 -1.75 14.91
CA GLY A 239 -6.10 -2.34 14.60
C GLY A 239 -7.30 -1.68 15.30
N THR A 240 -7.08 -0.87 16.34
CA THR A 240 -8.15 -0.25 17.13
C THR A 240 -7.84 1.21 17.48
N ARG A 241 -8.87 2.01 17.76
CA ARG A 241 -8.75 3.41 18.20
C ARG A 241 -7.95 3.50 19.50
N LYS A 242 -8.32 2.67 20.49
CA LYS A 242 -7.62 2.58 21.78
C LYS A 242 -6.13 2.22 21.60
N GLY A 243 -5.81 1.28 20.70
CA GLY A 243 -4.42 0.94 20.37
C GLY A 243 -3.64 2.12 19.79
N VAL A 244 -4.27 2.99 19.00
CA VAL A 244 -3.64 4.22 18.51
C VAL A 244 -3.29 5.15 19.67
N GLU A 245 -4.22 5.37 20.61
CA GLU A 245 -4.01 6.25 21.77
C GLU A 245 -2.90 5.70 22.67
N GLU A 246 -2.93 4.40 22.99
CA GLU A 246 -1.95 3.72 23.85
C GLU A 246 -0.54 3.74 23.23
N VAL A 247 -0.42 3.39 21.93
CA VAL A 247 0.87 3.37 21.24
C VAL A 247 1.42 4.79 21.07
N THR A 248 0.56 5.78 20.77
CA THR A 248 1.00 7.18 20.66
C THR A 248 1.55 7.68 21.99
N ALA A 249 0.86 7.43 23.09
CA ALA A 249 1.33 7.82 24.43
C ALA A 249 2.67 7.14 24.76
N MET A 250 2.77 5.83 24.55
CA MET A 250 4.00 5.06 24.79
C MET A 250 5.19 5.59 23.97
N LEU A 251 4.99 5.99 22.72
CA LEU A 251 6.05 6.54 21.88
C LEU A 251 6.51 7.91 22.38
N ASN A 252 5.58 8.79 22.73
CA ASN A 252 5.90 10.12 23.28
C ASN A 252 6.63 10.01 24.62
N ASP A 253 6.24 9.08 25.50
CA ASP A 253 6.94 8.80 26.77
C ASP A 253 8.38 8.30 26.53
N CYS A 254 8.65 7.67 25.40
CA CYS A 254 9.99 7.23 25.00
C CYS A 254 10.78 8.30 24.21
N GLY A 255 10.26 9.54 24.09
CA GLY A 255 10.92 10.63 23.38
C GLY A 255 10.86 10.55 21.85
N VAL A 256 9.87 9.84 21.31
CA VAL A 256 9.56 9.83 19.89
C VAL A 256 8.37 10.74 19.66
N ASP A 257 8.56 11.86 18.94
CA ASP A 257 7.46 12.79 18.61
C ASP A 257 6.46 12.08 17.68
N ALA A 258 5.36 11.59 18.25
CA ALA A 258 4.32 10.86 17.54
C ALA A 258 2.96 11.53 17.70
N VAL A 259 2.16 11.51 16.64
CA VAL A 259 0.76 11.97 16.65
C VAL A 259 -0.20 10.83 16.34
N GLY A 260 -1.33 10.78 17.05
CA GLY A 260 -2.37 9.79 16.85
C GLY A 260 -3.39 10.24 15.80
N TYR A 261 -3.94 9.29 15.02
CA TYR A 261 -4.99 9.56 14.03
C TYR A 261 -6.00 8.42 13.93
N HIS A 262 -7.27 8.67 14.25
CA HIS A 262 -8.35 7.71 14.05
C HIS A 262 -9.72 8.41 13.89
N ALA A 263 -10.69 7.71 13.32
CA ALA A 263 -12.01 8.27 12.99
C ALA A 263 -12.84 8.73 14.21
N GLY A 264 -12.48 8.35 15.44
CA GLY A 264 -13.14 8.79 16.66
C GLY A 264 -12.67 10.15 17.19
N MET A 265 -11.63 10.75 16.60
CA MET A 265 -11.14 12.08 16.97
C MET A 265 -12.00 13.18 16.36
N ALA A 266 -12.05 14.36 17.01
CA ALA A 266 -12.63 15.56 16.43
C ALA A 266 -11.94 15.95 15.12
N ASP A 267 -12.67 16.53 14.20
CA ASP A 267 -12.17 16.86 12.85
C ASP A 267 -10.95 17.79 12.88
N GLU A 268 -10.94 18.77 13.80
CA GLU A 268 -9.85 19.72 13.98
C GLU A 268 -8.56 19.00 14.45
N LEU A 269 -8.68 18.07 15.41
CA LEU A 269 -7.54 17.30 15.91
C LEU A 269 -6.99 16.36 14.84
N ARG A 270 -7.86 15.74 14.04
CA ARG A 270 -7.44 14.92 12.91
C ARG A 270 -6.70 15.74 11.84
N ALA A 271 -7.25 16.91 11.51
CA ALA A 271 -6.63 17.81 10.55
C ALA A 271 -5.25 18.26 11.04
N LYS A 272 -5.13 18.64 12.33
CA LYS A 272 -3.86 19.03 12.94
C LYS A 272 -2.85 17.89 12.94
N ALA A 273 -3.21 16.69 13.37
CA ALA A 273 -2.32 15.54 13.39
C ALA A 273 -1.79 15.19 11.97
N GLN A 274 -2.67 15.25 10.98
CA GLN A 274 -2.29 15.06 9.58
C GLN A 274 -1.35 16.17 9.11
N GLU A 275 -1.64 17.41 9.43
CA GLU A 275 -0.80 18.55 9.06
C GLU A 275 0.58 18.47 9.72
N ASP A 276 0.66 18.13 11.01
CA ASP A 276 1.91 17.98 11.75
C ASP A 276 2.80 16.87 11.15
N PHE A 277 2.19 15.74 10.77
CA PHE A 277 2.91 14.66 10.10
C PHE A 277 3.36 15.04 8.68
N VAL A 278 2.49 15.66 7.90
CA VAL A 278 2.77 16.07 6.51
C VAL A 278 3.85 17.15 6.45
N ALA A 279 3.85 18.07 7.42
CA ALA A 279 4.84 19.15 7.55
C ALA A 279 6.16 18.71 8.21
N ASP A 280 6.36 17.43 8.50
CA ASP A 280 7.53 16.90 9.22
C ASP A 280 7.71 17.46 10.67
N ARG A 281 6.64 18.02 11.27
CA ARG A 281 6.64 18.45 12.68
C ARG A 281 6.56 17.25 13.63
N ALA A 282 5.82 16.23 13.24
CA ALA A 282 5.81 14.92 13.90
C ALA A 282 6.34 13.85 12.91
N PRO A 283 7.49 13.24 13.14
CA PRO A 283 8.07 12.25 12.25
C PRO A 283 7.26 10.94 12.19
N VAL A 284 6.53 10.62 13.25
CA VAL A 284 5.76 9.38 13.33
C VAL A 284 4.27 9.68 13.48
N ILE A 285 3.45 9.02 12.68
CA ILE A 285 2.01 9.00 12.86
C ILE A 285 1.54 7.59 13.22
N VAL A 286 0.78 7.47 14.31
CA VAL A 286 0.14 6.23 14.75
C VAL A 286 -1.32 6.28 14.35
N ALA A 287 -1.80 5.33 13.57
CA ALA A 287 -3.14 5.47 12.99
C ALA A 287 -3.89 4.14 12.84
N THR A 288 -5.22 4.23 12.74
CA THR A 288 -6.02 3.14 12.18
C THR A 288 -6.00 3.22 10.64
N ASN A 289 -6.62 2.24 9.96
CA ASN A 289 -6.86 2.27 8.51
C ASN A 289 -7.61 3.53 8.02
N ALA A 290 -8.24 4.31 8.92
CA ALA A 290 -8.82 5.61 8.60
C ALA A 290 -7.77 6.62 8.10
N PHE A 291 -6.50 6.47 8.52
CA PHE A 291 -5.35 7.18 7.95
C PHE A 291 -4.83 6.40 6.75
N GLY A 292 -5.60 6.40 5.71
CA GLY A 292 -5.28 5.52 4.61
C GLY A 292 -5.34 6.23 3.29
N MET A 293 -6.50 6.40 2.77
CA MET A 293 -6.72 6.99 1.47
C MET A 293 -6.54 8.51 1.55
N GLY A 294 -5.77 9.09 0.62
CA GLY A 294 -5.64 10.54 0.47
C GLY A 294 -4.39 11.20 1.05
N ILE A 295 -3.41 10.44 1.55
CA ILE A 295 -2.15 11.03 2.01
C ILE A 295 -1.07 10.77 0.99
N ASP A 296 -0.55 11.85 0.41
CA ASP A 296 0.49 11.81 -0.62
C ASP A 296 1.84 12.34 -0.09
N LYS A 297 2.20 11.95 1.16
CA LYS A 297 3.53 12.23 1.70
C LYS A 297 4.54 11.30 1.03
N SER A 298 5.45 11.85 0.25
CA SER A 298 6.39 11.07 -0.56
C SER A 298 7.59 10.52 0.22
N ASN A 299 7.96 11.15 1.35
CA ASN A 299 9.16 10.85 2.12
C ASN A 299 8.93 9.91 3.33
N VAL A 300 7.98 9.00 3.24
CA VAL A 300 7.74 7.98 4.27
C VAL A 300 8.78 6.87 4.13
N SER A 301 9.69 6.75 5.10
CA SER A 301 10.80 5.79 5.07
C SER A 301 10.42 4.41 5.63
N PHE A 302 9.38 4.33 6.45
CA PHE A 302 8.88 3.06 6.95
C PHE A 302 7.37 3.04 7.19
N VAL A 303 6.79 1.86 7.08
CA VAL A 303 5.43 1.54 7.53
C VAL A 303 5.51 0.34 8.46
N VAL A 304 5.03 0.50 9.69
CA VAL A 304 4.92 -0.59 10.66
C VAL A 304 3.46 -0.95 10.87
N HIS A 305 3.11 -2.21 10.65
CA HIS A 305 1.83 -2.74 11.07
C HIS A 305 1.98 -3.32 12.48
N TYR A 306 1.57 -2.53 13.47
CA TYR A 306 1.56 -2.97 14.88
C TYR A 306 0.58 -4.13 15.07
N ASN A 307 -0.59 -4.10 14.42
CA ASN A 307 -1.49 -5.23 14.28
C ASN A 307 -1.55 -5.70 12.82
N MET A 308 -1.73 -7.00 12.63
CA MET A 308 -1.92 -7.58 11.30
C MET A 308 -3.20 -7.05 10.64
N PRO A 309 -3.15 -6.52 9.41
CA PRO A 309 -4.33 -6.13 8.64
C PRO A 309 -5.26 -7.33 8.37
N LYS A 310 -6.50 -7.03 8.01
CA LYS A 310 -7.53 -8.06 7.73
C LYS A 310 -7.31 -8.83 6.43
N ASP A 311 -6.59 -8.26 5.46
CA ASP A 311 -6.31 -8.85 4.14
C ASP A 311 -5.01 -8.28 3.53
N LEU A 312 -4.52 -8.95 2.48
CA LEU A 312 -3.28 -8.59 1.77
C LEU A 312 -3.43 -7.32 0.93
N GLU A 313 -4.62 -7.01 0.45
CA GLU A 313 -4.88 -5.78 -0.30
C GLU A 313 -4.68 -4.56 0.61
N SER A 314 -5.30 -4.57 1.81
CA SER A 314 -5.11 -3.52 2.81
C SER A 314 -3.65 -3.40 3.21
N TYR A 315 -2.98 -4.55 3.51
CA TYR A 315 -1.56 -4.57 3.82
C TYR A 315 -0.71 -3.92 2.73
N TYR A 316 -0.90 -4.33 1.48
CA TYR A 316 -0.10 -3.83 0.35
C TYR A 316 -0.36 -2.34 0.08
N GLN A 317 -1.61 -1.88 0.19
CA GLN A 317 -1.97 -0.47 0.02
C GLN A 317 -1.36 0.41 1.11
N GLU A 318 -1.39 -0.05 2.37
CA GLU A 318 -0.82 0.64 3.53
C GLU A 318 0.71 0.62 3.48
N ALA A 319 1.33 -0.52 3.24
CA ALA A 319 2.77 -0.67 3.04
C ALA A 319 3.30 0.16 1.86
N GLY A 320 2.50 0.26 0.78
CA GLY A 320 2.83 1.04 -0.41
C GLY A 320 2.91 2.55 -0.21
N ARG A 321 2.60 3.06 1.00
CA ARG A 321 2.84 4.47 1.37
C ARG A 321 4.31 4.77 1.57
N ALA A 322 5.10 3.75 1.95
CA ALA A 322 6.53 3.87 2.07
C ALA A 322 7.22 4.00 0.71
N GLY A 323 8.29 4.77 0.64
CA GLY A 323 9.18 4.88 -0.51
C GLY A 323 8.50 5.34 -1.81
N ARG A 324 7.53 6.25 -1.76
CA ARG A 324 6.88 6.81 -2.97
C ARG A 324 7.82 7.64 -3.82
N ASP A 325 8.83 8.21 -3.20
CA ASP A 325 9.93 8.95 -3.86
C ASP A 325 10.94 8.03 -4.56
N GLY A 326 10.77 6.71 -4.46
CA GLY A 326 11.67 5.71 -5.03
C GLY A 326 12.87 5.36 -4.16
N GLU A 327 12.96 5.95 -2.96
CA GLU A 327 13.98 5.61 -1.96
C GLU A 327 13.66 4.29 -1.27
N ASP A 328 14.71 3.65 -0.74
CA ASP A 328 14.56 2.41 0.02
C ASP A 328 13.75 2.65 1.29
N ALA A 329 12.75 1.80 1.51
CA ALA A 329 11.86 1.91 2.64
C ALA A 329 11.53 0.54 3.24
N VAL A 330 11.10 0.52 4.52
CA VAL A 330 10.79 -0.72 5.26
C VAL A 330 9.30 -0.85 5.51
N CYS A 331 8.78 -2.04 5.25
CA CYS A 331 7.42 -2.44 5.58
C CYS A 331 7.49 -3.58 6.61
N CYS A 332 7.32 -3.27 7.89
CA CYS A 332 7.42 -4.22 8.99
C CYS A 332 6.05 -4.61 9.51
N LEU A 333 5.79 -5.91 9.62
CA LEU A 333 4.60 -6.47 10.25
C LEU A 333 4.97 -7.10 11.60
N LEU A 334 4.43 -6.60 12.70
CA LEU A 334 4.58 -7.16 14.05
C LEU A 334 3.46 -8.16 14.31
N TYR A 335 3.67 -9.40 13.92
CA TYR A 335 2.65 -10.44 14.01
C TYR A 335 2.53 -11.05 15.41
N GLN A 336 1.28 -11.20 15.87
CA GLN A 336 0.90 -12.05 17.00
C GLN A 336 -0.34 -12.89 16.68
N PRO A 337 -0.47 -14.11 17.22
CA PRO A 337 -1.65 -14.96 16.96
C PRO A 337 -2.98 -14.34 17.41
N GLY A 338 -2.95 -13.39 18.35
CA GLY A 338 -4.12 -12.63 18.80
C GLY A 338 -4.75 -11.77 17.70
N ASP A 339 -3.98 -11.37 16.67
CA ASP A 339 -4.49 -10.57 15.56
C ASP A 339 -5.53 -11.30 14.72
N VAL A 340 -5.37 -12.61 14.55
CA VAL A 340 -6.36 -13.42 13.82
C VAL A 340 -7.70 -13.42 14.54
N ARG A 341 -7.68 -13.52 15.89
CA ARG A 341 -8.91 -13.44 16.70
C ARG A 341 -9.55 -12.05 16.62
N LEU A 342 -8.74 -10.99 16.75
CA LEU A 342 -9.21 -9.62 16.62
C LEU A 342 -9.88 -9.39 15.25
N ASN A 343 -9.22 -9.75 14.17
CA ASN A 343 -9.75 -9.56 12.82
C ASN A 343 -11.00 -10.42 12.56
N THR A 344 -11.04 -11.67 13.07
CA THR A 344 -12.24 -12.54 12.99
C THR A 344 -13.43 -11.90 13.70
N PHE A 345 -13.20 -11.32 14.88
CA PHE A 345 -14.23 -10.58 15.61
C PHE A 345 -14.72 -9.36 14.84
N LEU A 346 -13.80 -8.54 14.31
CA LEU A 346 -14.14 -7.33 13.53
C LEU A 346 -14.92 -7.68 12.24
N ILE A 347 -14.56 -8.77 11.55
CA ILE A 347 -15.31 -9.25 10.38
C ILE A 347 -16.74 -9.63 10.75
N GLY A 348 -16.95 -10.30 11.90
CA GLY A 348 -18.29 -10.70 12.34
C GLY A 348 -19.19 -9.55 12.82
N HIS A 349 -18.62 -8.39 13.16
CA HIS A 349 -19.31 -7.24 13.76
C HIS A 349 -19.26 -5.97 12.89
N ALA A 350 -18.93 -6.09 11.61
CA ALA A 350 -18.89 -4.94 10.71
C ALA A 350 -20.29 -4.30 10.56
N GLN A 351 -20.38 -2.99 10.82
CA GLN A 351 -21.66 -2.24 10.81
C GLN A 351 -22.37 -2.27 9.45
N ASP A 352 -21.61 -2.34 8.35
CA ASP A 352 -22.16 -2.36 6.99
C ASP A 352 -22.95 -3.64 6.68
N MET A 353 -22.81 -4.68 7.50
CA MET A 353 -23.55 -5.94 7.32
C MET A 353 -25.00 -5.90 7.84
N SER A 354 -25.36 -4.88 8.63
CA SER A 354 -26.72 -4.78 9.22
C SER A 354 -27.81 -4.50 8.18
N GLN A 355 -27.42 -3.98 7.01
CA GLN A 355 -28.35 -3.64 5.91
C GLN A 355 -28.39 -4.71 4.80
N MET A 356 -27.60 -5.79 4.93
CA MET A 356 -27.52 -6.86 3.93
C MET A 356 -28.50 -8.00 4.28
N ASP A 357 -29.05 -8.65 3.24
CA ASP A 357 -29.77 -9.92 3.41
C ASP A 357 -28.83 -11.02 3.92
N GLU A 358 -29.43 -12.07 4.53
CA GLU A 358 -28.67 -13.14 5.20
C GLU A 358 -27.74 -13.90 4.24
N GLN A 359 -28.16 -14.16 3.00
CA GLN A 359 -27.33 -14.89 2.03
C GLN A 359 -26.12 -14.06 1.58
N THR A 360 -26.34 -12.79 1.28
CA THR A 360 -25.26 -11.84 0.93
C THR A 360 -24.27 -11.69 2.09
N ARG A 361 -24.78 -11.57 3.33
CA ARG A 361 -23.95 -11.48 4.53
C ARG A 361 -23.06 -12.71 4.73
N GLN A 362 -23.61 -13.92 4.54
CA GLN A 362 -22.83 -15.16 4.65
C GLN A 362 -21.71 -15.23 3.60
N VAL A 363 -22.00 -14.88 2.35
CA VAL A 363 -21.00 -14.88 1.27
C VAL A 363 -19.88 -13.87 1.54
N VAL A 364 -20.25 -12.64 1.95
CA VAL A 364 -19.28 -11.58 2.28
C VAL A 364 -18.38 -12.00 3.46
N THR A 365 -19.00 -12.56 4.51
CA THR A 365 -18.25 -13.04 5.70
C THR A 365 -17.31 -14.19 5.35
N ALA A 366 -17.75 -15.17 4.58
CA ALA A 366 -16.90 -16.29 4.16
C ALA A 366 -15.68 -15.80 3.36
N ARG A 367 -15.87 -14.86 2.44
CA ARG A 367 -14.77 -14.26 1.66
C ARG A 367 -13.82 -13.42 2.52
N ALA A 368 -14.35 -12.64 3.46
CA ALA A 368 -13.51 -11.88 4.38
C ALA A 368 -12.63 -12.80 5.24
N LYS A 369 -13.19 -13.95 5.70
CA LYS A 369 -12.43 -14.97 6.42
C LYS A 369 -11.36 -15.63 5.54
N GLU A 370 -11.64 -15.89 4.27
CA GLU A 370 -10.66 -16.43 3.32
C GLU A 370 -9.51 -15.45 3.09
N ARG A 371 -9.80 -14.15 2.87
CA ARG A 371 -8.75 -13.12 2.76
C ARG A 371 -7.91 -13.01 4.03
N LEU A 372 -8.54 -13.09 5.22
CA LEU A 372 -7.82 -13.13 6.49
C LEU A 372 -6.92 -14.37 6.60
N ARG A 373 -7.36 -15.51 6.10
CA ARG A 373 -6.54 -16.75 6.04
C ARG A 373 -5.29 -16.53 5.19
N GLN A 374 -5.43 -15.93 4.03
CA GLN A 374 -4.31 -15.62 3.13
C GLN A 374 -3.33 -14.60 3.74
N MET A 375 -3.84 -13.58 4.44
CA MET A 375 -2.99 -12.65 5.20
C MET A 375 -2.26 -13.34 6.35
N THR A 376 -2.94 -14.25 7.07
CA THR A 376 -2.33 -15.05 8.12
C THR A 376 -1.21 -15.94 7.54
N PHE A 377 -1.45 -16.53 6.39
CA PHE A 377 -0.46 -17.31 5.67
C PHE A 377 0.76 -16.47 5.25
N TYR A 378 0.53 -15.25 4.77
CA TYR A 378 1.61 -14.30 4.50
C TYR A 378 2.49 -14.06 5.74
N ALA A 379 1.86 -13.84 6.89
CA ALA A 379 2.54 -13.51 8.15
C ALA A 379 3.25 -14.70 8.82
N THR A 380 2.74 -15.93 8.61
CA THR A 380 3.22 -17.12 9.33
C THR A 380 4.00 -18.10 8.47
N GLY A 381 3.75 -18.14 7.17
CA GLY A 381 4.38 -19.10 6.27
C GLY A 381 5.80 -18.67 5.86
N GLY A 382 6.64 -19.66 5.54
CA GLY A 382 8.00 -19.45 5.04
C GLY A 382 8.09 -18.85 3.64
N GLY A 383 9.31 -18.66 3.14
CA GLY A 383 9.59 -18.25 1.78
C GLY A 383 9.56 -16.74 1.54
N CYS A 384 9.60 -16.36 0.26
CA CYS A 384 9.73 -14.98 -0.15
C CYS A 384 8.45 -14.17 0.05
N LEU A 385 8.47 -13.17 0.93
CA LEU A 385 7.31 -12.32 1.21
C LEU A 385 6.85 -11.52 -0.03
N ARG A 386 7.79 -11.03 -0.83
CA ARG A 386 7.47 -10.32 -2.09
C ARG A 386 6.79 -11.24 -3.10
N ALA A 387 7.30 -12.47 -3.27
CA ALA A 387 6.71 -13.43 -4.19
C ALA A 387 5.26 -13.76 -3.82
N LYS A 388 4.95 -13.90 -2.52
CA LYS A 388 3.59 -14.12 -2.02
C LYS A 388 2.64 -12.98 -2.39
N ILE A 389 3.10 -11.72 -2.25
CA ILE A 389 2.31 -10.54 -2.66
C ILE A 389 2.03 -10.57 -4.16
N LEU A 390 3.07 -10.78 -4.99
CA LEU A 390 2.93 -10.78 -6.44
C LEU A 390 1.99 -11.90 -6.92
N GLN A 391 2.13 -13.11 -6.37
CA GLN A 391 1.25 -14.25 -6.65
C GLN A 391 -0.21 -13.97 -6.25
N TYR A 392 -0.43 -13.35 -5.10
CA TYR A 392 -1.76 -12.95 -4.66
C TYR A 392 -2.49 -12.06 -5.67
N PHE A 393 -1.78 -11.11 -6.26
CA PHE A 393 -2.32 -10.24 -7.31
C PHE A 393 -2.31 -10.87 -8.72
N GLY A 394 -1.90 -12.13 -8.84
CA GLY A 394 -1.92 -12.88 -10.10
C GLY A 394 -0.72 -12.65 -11.00
N GLU A 395 0.37 -12.08 -10.49
CA GLU A 395 1.62 -11.99 -11.25
C GLU A 395 2.39 -13.29 -11.27
N LYS A 396 2.95 -13.61 -12.43
CA LYS A 396 3.90 -14.72 -12.56
C LYS A 396 5.22 -14.33 -11.94
N VAL A 397 5.63 -15.08 -10.93
CA VAL A 397 6.92 -14.88 -10.27
C VAL A 397 7.97 -15.75 -10.94
N GLU A 398 8.86 -15.16 -11.71
CA GLU A 398 9.92 -15.89 -12.41
C GLU A 398 10.96 -16.47 -11.44
N LYS A 399 11.24 -15.78 -10.33
CA LYS A 399 12.21 -16.20 -9.32
C LYS A 399 11.51 -16.38 -7.98
N PRO A 400 11.64 -17.55 -7.32
CA PRO A 400 10.98 -17.81 -6.04
C PRO A 400 11.58 -17.04 -4.86
N PHE A 401 12.55 -16.16 -5.10
CA PHE A 401 13.20 -15.32 -4.09
C PHE A 401 13.55 -13.95 -4.67
N CYS A 402 13.39 -12.89 -3.86
CA CYS A 402 13.67 -11.51 -4.28
C CYS A 402 15.03 -10.99 -3.76
N GLY A 403 15.64 -11.65 -2.78
CA GLY A 403 16.87 -11.19 -2.11
C GLY A 403 16.71 -9.91 -1.27
N ASN A 404 15.48 -9.38 -1.14
CA ASN A 404 15.18 -8.11 -0.46
C ASN A 404 13.91 -8.22 0.40
N CYS A 405 13.82 -9.24 1.26
CA CYS A 405 12.79 -9.38 2.29
C CYS A 405 13.29 -10.30 3.41
N SER A 406 12.69 -10.22 4.59
CA SER A 406 13.10 -11.04 5.74
C SER A 406 12.98 -12.55 5.47
N GLY A 407 11.99 -12.98 4.70
CA GLY A 407 11.84 -14.38 4.31
C GLY A 407 12.98 -14.89 3.42
N CYS A 408 13.53 -14.08 2.52
CA CYS A 408 14.70 -14.46 1.72
C CYS A 408 16.00 -14.46 2.54
N MET A 409 16.16 -13.51 3.47
CA MET A 409 17.33 -13.47 4.35
C MET A 409 17.36 -14.63 5.34
N ALA A 410 16.18 -15.06 5.83
CA ALA A 410 16.06 -16.25 6.68
C ALA A 410 16.44 -17.54 5.93
N ARG A 411 16.35 -17.53 4.58
CA ARG A 411 16.65 -18.70 3.74
C ARG A 411 18.13 -19.12 3.76
N GLU A 412 19.05 -18.22 4.07
CA GLU A 412 20.48 -18.57 4.24
C GLU A 412 20.70 -19.54 5.42
N ALA A 413 19.70 -19.69 6.32
CA ALA A 413 19.69 -20.63 7.42
C ALA A 413 18.76 -21.86 7.19
N GLU A 414 18.27 -22.07 5.96
CA GLU A 414 17.38 -23.21 5.65
C GLU A 414 18.10 -24.55 5.80
N ARG A 415 17.50 -25.43 6.61
CA ARG A 415 17.89 -26.83 6.71
C ARG A 415 16.97 -27.70 5.86
N ASP A 416 17.51 -28.77 5.31
CA ASP A 416 16.69 -29.84 4.74
C ASP A 416 15.96 -30.55 5.86
N VAL A 417 14.63 -30.46 5.85
CA VAL A 417 13.72 -31.07 6.82
C VAL A 417 12.81 -32.14 6.18
N SER A 418 13.19 -32.64 5.02
CA SER A 418 12.40 -33.62 4.26
C SER A 418 12.07 -34.87 5.13
N ARG A 419 13.03 -35.32 5.93
CA ARG A 419 12.80 -36.45 6.88
C ARG A 419 11.76 -36.10 7.94
N GLN A 420 11.87 -34.92 8.55
CA GLN A 420 10.91 -34.43 9.55
C GLN A 420 9.53 -34.20 8.94
N ALA A 421 9.46 -33.67 7.74
CA ALA A 421 8.22 -33.51 6.99
C ALA A 421 7.53 -34.87 6.77
N GLY A 422 8.28 -35.88 6.34
CA GLY A 422 7.77 -37.25 6.22
C GLY A 422 7.26 -37.82 7.54
N GLN A 423 7.95 -37.57 8.66
CA GLN A 423 7.50 -38.01 10.00
C GLN A 423 6.19 -37.31 10.41
N ILE A 424 6.02 -36.02 10.11
CA ILE A 424 4.78 -35.28 10.40
C ILE A 424 3.63 -35.85 9.58
N VAL A 425 3.81 -36.05 8.27
CA VAL A 425 2.78 -36.59 7.37
C VAL A 425 2.39 -37.99 7.81
N ALA A 426 3.37 -38.87 8.11
CA ALA A 426 3.12 -40.22 8.61
C ALA A 426 2.32 -40.21 9.93
N ALA A 427 2.61 -39.27 10.84
CA ALA A 427 1.87 -39.13 12.09
C ALA A 427 0.42 -38.69 11.84
N VAL A 428 0.16 -37.74 10.94
CA VAL A 428 -1.21 -37.30 10.58
C VAL A 428 -2.02 -38.48 10.01
N ILE A 429 -1.41 -39.30 9.15
CA ILE A 429 -2.03 -40.50 8.58
C ILE A 429 -2.32 -41.53 9.69
N ALA A 430 -1.33 -41.85 10.54
CA ALA A 430 -1.50 -42.81 11.64
C ALA A 430 -2.58 -42.39 12.65
N MET A 431 -2.79 -41.07 12.77
CA MET A 431 -3.84 -40.46 13.59
C MET A 431 -5.19 -40.31 12.85
N ASN A 432 -5.31 -40.89 11.64
CA ASN A 432 -6.51 -40.89 10.80
C ASN A 432 -7.10 -39.49 10.53
N GLY A 433 -6.29 -38.42 10.52
CA GLY A 433 -6.75 -37.06 10.29
C GLY A 433 -7.77 -36.52 11.31
N ARG A 434 -7.79 -37.06 12.52
CA ARG A 434 -8.80 -36.75 13.58
C ARG A 434 -8.32 -35.73 14.62
N TYR A 435 -7.12 -35.20 14.46
CA TYR A 435 -6.51 -34.30 15.45
C TYR A 435 -5.99 -33.02 14.83
N GLY A 436 -6.06 -31.96 15.63
CA GLY A 436 -5.55 -30.63 15.21
C GLY A 436 -4.03 -30.50 15.42
N LYS A 437 -3.45 -29.47 14.89
CA LYS A 437 -2.01 -29.13 14.90
C LYS A 437 -1.36 -29.27 16.27
N ALA A 438 -2.01 -28.73 17.32
CA ALA A 438 -1.44 -28.78 18.68
C ALA A 438 -1.27 -30.21 19.19
N THR A 439 -2.25 -31.08 18.95
CA THR A 439 -2.21 -32.49 19.39
C THR A 439 -1.14 -33.28 18.63
N VAL A 440 -1.07 -33.09 17.30
CA VAL A 440 -0.05 -33.75 16.46
C VAL A 440 1.37 -33.32 16.89
N ALA A 441 1.61 -32.04 17.12
CA ALA A 441 2.91 -31.53 17.56
C ALA A 441 3.30 -32.15 18.94
N ARG A 442 2.37 -32.22 19.88
CA ARG A 442 2.62 -32.78 21.21
C ARG A 442 2.96 -34.28 21.15
N VAL A 443 2.24 -35.05 20.34
CA VAL A 443 2.52 -36.46 20.10
C VAL A 443 3.92 -36.67 19.54
N LEU A 444 4.28 -35.91 18.50
CA LEU A 444 5.61 -35.97 17.88
C LEU A 444 6.73 -35.57 18.85
N CYS A 445 6.47 -34.66 19.78
CA CYS A 445 7.42 -34.23 20.80
C CYS A 445 7.44 -35.15 22.04
N GLY A 446 6.60 -36.23 22.10
CA GLY A 446 6.56 -37.14 23.21
C GLY A 446 5.92 -36.55 24.48
N GLN A 447 5.02 -35.59 24.34
CA GLN A 447 4.30 -34.98 25.46
C GLN A 447 2.93 -35.63 25.59
N ALA A 448 2.75 -36.49 26.61
CA ALA A 448 1.48 -37.17 26.88
C ALA A 448 0.84 -36.64 28.16
N ASP A 449 -0.38 -36.14 28.05
CA ASP A 449 -1.29 -35.93 29.18
C ASP A 449 -2.26 -37.13 29.33
N ALA A 450 -3.09 -37.11 30.37
CA ALA A 450 -4.06 -38.17 30.64
C ALA A 450 -4.98 -38.41 29.41
N ARG A 451 -5.45 -37.35 28.72
CA ARG A 451 -6.34 -37.46 27.56
C ARG A 451 -5.67 -38.12 26.35
N LEU A 452 -4.38 -37.85 26.12
CA LEU A 452 -3.61 -38.47 25.03
C LEU A 452 -3.38 -39.97 25.30
N ARG A 453 -3.13 -40.36 26.57
CA ARG A 453 -2.97 -41.73 26.97
C ARG A 453 -4.28 -42.54 26.89
N GLU A 454 -5.40 -41.96 27.33
CA GLU A 454 -6.73 -42.59 27.19
C GLU A 454 -7.07 -42.88 25.72
N ARG A 455 -6.58 -42.07 24.79
CA ARG A 455 -6.78 -42.28 23.35
C ARG A 455 -5.71 -43.12 22.68
N GLY A 456 -4.76 -43.66 23.45
CA GLY A 456 -3.70 -44.54 22.97
C GLY A 456 -2.67 -43.85 22.05
N LEU A 457 -2.60 -42.51 22.05
CA LEU A 457 -1.71 -41.76 21.18
C LEU A 457 -0.24 -41.83 21.60
N ASP A 458 0.03 -42.17 22.84
CA ASP A 458 1.35 -42.47 23.39
C ASP A 458 1.93 -43.80 22.90
N LYS A 459 1.10 -44.69 22.33
CA LYS A 459 1.51 -45.96 21.76
C LYS A 459 1.82 -45.93 20.27
N LEU A 460 1.63 -44.79 19.62
CA LEU A 460 1.93 -44.62 18.20
C LEU A 460 3.46 -44.62 17.97
N SER A 461 3.92 -45.25 16.89
CA SER A 461 5.33 -45.25 16.50
C SER A 461 5.91 -43.85 16.29
N ALA A 462 5.05 -42.86 15.97
CA ALA A 462 5.39 -41.46 15.84
C ALA A 462 5.59 -40.74 17.19
N PHE A 463 5.20 -41.36 18.33
CA PHE A 463 5.28 -40.69 19.63
C PHE A 463 6.74 -40.40 20.01
N GLY A 464 7.07 -39.14 20.26
CA GLY A 464 8.41 -38.71 20.65
C GLY A 464 9.45 -38.73 19.54
N SER A 465 9.07 -39.04 18.28
CA SER A 465 9.99 -39.12 17.14
C SER A 465 10.68 -37.79 16.78
N MET A 466 10.12 -36.67 17.22
CA MET A 466 10.64 -35.31 16.99
C MET A 466 10.90 -34.54 18.30
N LYS A 467 11.18 -35.26 19.40
CA LYS A 467 11.44 -34.63 20.71
C LYS A 467 12.58 -33.61 20.67
N ALA A 468 13.62 -33.89 19.88
CA ALA A 468 14.79 -33.03 19.74
C ALA A 468 14.48 -31.67 19.04
N GLU A 469 13.45 -31.64 18.21
CA GLU A 469 13.09 -30.42 17.46
C GLU A 469 12.33 -29.38 18.32
N GLY A 470 11.67 -29.85 19.36
CA GLY A 470 10.80 -29.01 20.21
C GLY A 470 9.45 -28.66 19.57
N GLU A 471 8.43 -28.46 20.43
CA GLU A 471 7.04 -28.26 19.98
C GLU A 471 6.87 -27.05 19.08
N ALA A 472 7.61 -25.94 19.33
CA ALA A 472 7.53 -24.74 18.56
C ALA A 472 7.97 -24.93 17.10
N ASN A 473 9.11 -25.65 16.91
CA ASN A 473 9.62 -25.95 15.57
C ASN A 473 8.72 -26.96 14.84
N VAL A 474 8.21 -27.98 15.55
CA VAL A 474 7.26 -28.96 14.95
C VAL A 474 5.98 -28.25 14.50
N ARG A 475 5.45 -27.30 15.26
CA ARG A 475 4.29 -26.48 14.85
C ARG A 475 4.60 -25.62 13.64
N ALA A 476 5.79 -25.02 13.59
CA ALA A 476 6.23 -24.22 12.43
C ALA A 476 6.37 -25.08 11.17
N MET A 477 6.92 -26.30 11.30
CA MET A 477 6.98 -27.26 10.20
C MET A 477 5.59 -27.67 9.71
N ILE A 478 4.63 -27.93 10.61
CA ILE A 478 3.24 -28.22 10.23
C ILE A 478 2.62 -27.04 9.46
N ASP A 479 2.87 -25.81 9.89
CA ASP A 479 2.36 -24.62 9.19
C ASP A 479 2.92 -24.51 7.76
N GLU A 480 4.20 -24.82 7.59
CA GLU A 480 4.84 -24.82 6.27
C GLU A 480 4.29 -25.95 5.38
N LEU A 481 4.06 -27.13 5.94
CA LEU A 481 3.45 -28.24 5.20
C LEU A 481 2.00 -27.97 4.79
N ILE A 482 1.24 -27.21 5.60
CA ILE A 482 -0.09 -26.72 5.24
C ILE A 482 0.02 -25.73 4.08
N ALA A 483 1.00 -24.85 4.15
CA ALA A 483 1.28 -23.85 3.15
C ALA A 483 1.66 -24.42 1.80
N GLY A 484 2.42 -25.50 1.80
CA GLY A 484 2.83 -26.22 0.60
C GLY A 484 1.80 -27.24 0.09
N ASP A 485 0.57 -27.26 0.60
CA ASP A 485 -0.48 -28.24 0.30
C ASP A 485 -0.04 -29.71 0.49
N VAL A 486 0.95 -29.92 1.37
CA VAL A 486 1.34 -31.24 1.85
C VAL A 486 0.37 -31.73 2.93
N LEU A 487 -0.13 -30.80 3.75
CA LEU A 487 -1.20 -31.02 4.70
C LEU A 487 -2.33 -30.03 4.44
N THR A 488 -3.55 -30.39 4.79
CA THR A 488 -4.73 -29.52 4.75
C THR A 488 -5.38 -29.43 6.12
N VAL A 489 -6.19 -28.41 6.33
CA VAL A 489 -6.91 -28.16 7.57
C VAL A 489 -8.40 -28.14 7.27
N THR A 490 -9.20 -28.88 8.03
CA THR A 490 -10.66 -28.87 7.90
C THR A 490 -11.25 -27.53 8.35
N GLU A 491 -12.37 -27.15 7.76
CA GLU A 491 -13.17 -26.01 8.20
C GLU A 491 -13.88 -26.33 9.52
N GLY A 492 -14.14 -25.30 10.35
CA GLY A 492 -14.90 -25.39 11.60
C GLY A 492 -14.15 -24.89 12.84
N ASP A 493 -14.83 -24.91 13.98
CA ASP A 493 -14.31 -24.39 15.26
C ASP A 493 -13.13 -25.21 15.81
N TYR A 494 -12.99 -26.46 15.38
CA TYR A 494 -11.91 -27.40 15.77
C TYR A 494 -11.21 -27.94 14.52
N PRO A 495 -10.29 -27.14 13.91
CA PRO A 495 -9.63 -27.52 12.68
C PRO A 495 -8.74 -28.79 12.86
N LEU A 496 -8.97 -29.79 12.00
CA LEU A 496 -8.25 -31.06 11.99
C LEU A 496 -7.23 -31.07 10.83
N LEU A 497 -6.06 -31.66 11.07
CA LEU A 497 -5.06 -31.89 10.03
C LEU A 497 -5.40 -33.12 9.20
N ARG A 498 -5.30 -32.99 7.88
CA ARG A 498 -5.46 -34.08 6.91
C ARG A 498 -4.34 -34.03 5.86
N GLU A 499 -4.24 -35.10 5.09
CA GLU A 499 -3.36 -35.16 3.92
C GLU A 499 -3.76 -34.10 2.88
N GLY A 500 -2.76 -33.39 2.33
CA GLY A 500 -2.90 -32.52 1.19
C GLY A 500 -2.49 -33.20 -0.12
N ALA A 501 -2.51 -32.47 -1.22
CA ALA A 501 -2.23 -33.01 -2.55
C ALA A 501 -0.83 -33.64 -2.66
N TYR A 502 0.17 -33.07 -1.99
CA TYR A 502 1.57 -33.50 -2.09
C TYR A 502 2.06 -34.40 -0.94
N ALA A 503 1.16 -34.85 -0.05
CA ALA A 503 1.52 -35.68 1.08
C ALA A 503 2.29 -36.95 0.70
N ARG A 504 1.85 -37.63 -0.37
CA ARG A 504 2.47 -38.86 -0.87
C ARG A 504 3.84 -38.66 -1.48
N ASP A 505 4.05 -37.50 -2.13
CA ASP A 505 5.35 -37.17 -2.75
C ASP A 505 6.41 -36.89 -1.67
N VAL A 506 6.02 -36.21 -0.57
CA VAL A 506 6.88 -36.03 0.60
C VAL A 506 7.22 -37.36 1.28
N LEU A 507 6.25 -38.26 1.45
CA LEU A 507 6.49 -39.58 2.03
C LEU A 507 7.43 -40.45 1.19
N ARG A 508 7.37 -40.36 -0.12
CA ARG A 508 8.27 -41.07 -1.05
C ARG A 508 9.65 -40.45 -1.16
N GLY A 509 9.82 -39.21 -0.67
CA GLY A 509 11.04 -38.43 -0.83
C GLY A 509 11.20 -37.76 -2.20
N ASP A 510 10.14 -37.75 -3.02
CA ASP A 510 10.12 -37.14 -4.35
C ASP A 510 10.09 -35.62 -4.26
N MET A 511 9.62 -35.08 -3.12
CA MET A 511 9.53 -33.64 -2.86
C MET A 511 10.40 -33.25 -1.65
N PRO A 512 11.57 -32.61 -1.88
CA PRO A 512 12.40 -32.14 -0.77
C PRO A 512 11.79 -30.92 -0.10
N ILE A 513 11.77 -30.90 1.24
CA ILE A 513 11.27 -29.78 2.04
C ILE A 513 12.43 -29.07 2.72
N ARG A 514 12.57 -27.78 2.47
CA ARG A 514 13.57 -26.93 3.12
C ARG A 514 12.87 -25.84 3.92
N MET A 515 13.35 -25.59 5.14
CA MET A 515 12.74 -24.61 6.05
C MET A 515 13.81 -23.87 6.84
N ALA A 516 13.53 -22.59 7.12
CA ALA A 516 14.24 -21.85 8.16
C ALA A 516 13.67 -22.27 9.53
N LEU A 517 14.43 -23.03 10.30
CA LEU A 517 14.07 -23.36 11.69
C LEU A 517 14.40 -22.16 12.58
N LEU A 518 13.50 -21.85 13.51
CA LEU A 518 13.76 -20.83 14.51
C LEU A 518 14.98 -21.23 15.34
N PRO A 519 15.99 -20.36 15.51
CA PRO A 519 17.04 -20.61 16.49
C PRO A 519 16.42 -20.73 17.85
N THR A 520 16.87 -21.71 18.62
CA THR A 520 16.33 -22.00 19.95
C THR A 520 16.58 -20.87 20.95
N ASP A 521 17.50 -19.95 20.72
CA ASP A 521 17.90 -18.93 21.71
C ASP A 521 18.36 -17.55 21.19
N ALA A 522 18.28 -17.22 19.90
CA ALA A 522 18.53 -15.84 19.42
C ALA A 522 17.82 -15.59 18.09
N ALA A 523 17.09 -14.48 17.99
CA ALA A 523 16.69 -13.95 16.69
C ALA A 523 17.96 -13.58 15.92
N PRO A 524 18.17 -14.06 14.67
CA PRO A 524 19.32 -13.62 13.89
C PRO A 524 19.20 -12.12 13.67
N GLU A 525 20.25 -11.37 13.98
CA GLU A 525 20.39 -10.00 13.53
C GLU A 525 20.36 -10.01 11.99
N ILE A 526 19.25 -9.58 11.43
CA ILE A 526 19.09 -9.43 9.98
C ILE A 526 19.94 -8.24 9.55
N LYS A 527 21.20 -8.48 9.19
CA LYS A 527 22.08 -7.44 8.63
C LYS A 527 21.59 -7.08 7.23
N ARG A 528 20.85 -5.99 7.16
CA ARG A 528 20.44 -5.35 5.91
C ARG A 528 21.65 -5.10 5.01
N ARG A 529 21.68 -5.68 3.80
CA ARG A 529 22.46 -5.13 2.69
C ARG A 529 21.71 -3.94 2.12
N VAL A 530 21.78 -2.81 2.80
CA VAL A 530 21.42 -1.53 2.19
C VAL A 530 22.47 -1.27 1.10
N LYS A 531 22.09 -1.39 -0.14
CA LYS A 531 22.82 -0.75 -1.24
C LYS A 531 22.63 0.75 -1.04
N GLN A 532 23.45 1.35 -0.19
CA GLN A 532 23.61 2.81 -0.23
C GLN A 532 24.15 3.14 -1.63
N LYS A 533 23.30 3.71 -2.49
CA LYS A 533 23.80 4.52 -3.58
C LYS A 533 24.65 5.60 -2.91
N GLU A 534 25.94 5.63 -3.19
CA GLU A 534 26.84 6.65 -2.67
C GLU A 534 26.26 8.03 -3.01
N PHE A 535 25.91 8.73 -1.99
CA PHE A 535 25.37 10.08 -2.09
C PHE A 535 26.57 11.03 -2.14
N VAL A 536 26.79 11.66 -3.29
CA VAL A 536 28.02 12.39 -3.61
C VAL A 536 28.20 13.66 -2.75
N ASN A 537 27.13 14.30 -2.25
CA ASN A 537 27.26 15.51 -1.41
C ASN A 537 26.16 15.59 -0.32
N LYS A 538 26.43 14.95 0.83
CA LYS A 538 25.52 14.93 1.98
C LYS A 538 25.36 16.32 2.64
N ALA A 539 26.42 17.13 2.66
CA ALA A 539 26.39 18.43 3.29
C ALA A 539 25.48 19.40 2.52
N LEU A 540 25.65 19.48 1.20
CA LEU A 540 24.76 20.27 0.34
C LEU A 540 23.30 19.81 0.43
N TYR A 541 23.04 18.49 0.42
CA TYR A 541 21.69 17.97 0.59
C TYR A 541 21.05 18.44 1.92
N SER A 542 21.78 18.41 3.03
CA SER A 542 21.29 18.87 4.32
C SER A 542 20.88 20.34 4.25
N ARG A 543 21.74 21.21 3.70
CA ARG A 543 21.44 22.64 3.53
C ARG A 543 20.20 22.88 2.67
N LEU A 544 20.11 22.20 1.52
CA LEU A 544 18.93 22.28 0.65
C LEU A 544 17.65 21.75 1.31
N SER A 545 17.76 20.73 2.16
CA SER A 545 16.64 20.20 2.93
C SER A 545 16.15 21.20 4.00
N ASP A 546 17.08 21.89 4.66
CA ASP A 546 16.76 22.89 5.67
C ASP A 546 16.16 24.15 5.04
N LEU A 547 16.69 24.63 3.89
CA LEU A 547 16.08 25.68 3.10
C LEU A 547 14.65 25.32 2.67
N ARG A 548 14.45 24.10 2.19
CA ARG A 548 13.12 23.62 1.82
C ARG A 548 12.14 23.66 2.99
N LYS A 549 12.58 23.22 4.20
CA LYS A 549 11.76 23.28 5.41
C LYS A 549 11.40 24.71 5.78
N GLN A 550 12.36 25.63 5.69
CA GLN A 550 12.13 27.05 5.99
C GLN A 550 11.08 27.63 5.05
N ILE A 551 11.24 27.45 3.73
CA ILE A 551 10.27 27.96 2.73
C ILE A 551 8.88 27.30 2.95
N ALA A 552 8.84 26.03 3.30
CA ALA A 552 7.62 25.31 3.59
C ALA A 552 6.87 25.87 4.80
N MET A 553 7.59 26.20 5.88
CA MET A 553 7.04 26.86 7.07
C MET A 553 6.49 28.25 6.72
N ASP A 554 7.27 29.07 6.01
CA ASP A 554 6.89 30.45 5.65
C ASP A 554 5.62 30.49 4.78
N GLN A 555 5.42 29.48 3.94
CA GLN A 555 4.28 29.38 3.03
C GLN A 555 3.14 28.50 3.55
N ASN A 556 3.31 27.90 4.74
CA ASN A 556 2.38 26.92 5.31
C ASN A 556 2.01 25.80 4.33
N VAL A 557 3.04 25.21 3.70
CA VAL A 557 2.88 24.11 2.74
C VAL A 557 3.76 22.91 3.12
N PRO A 558 3.37 21.68 2.74
CA PRO A 558 4.20 20.51 2.94
C PRO A 558 5.57 20.62 2.22
N PRO A 559 6.70 20.27 2.87
CA PRO A 559 8.03 20.39 2.27
C PRO A 559 8.20 19.65 0.95
N PHE A 560 7.60 18.47 0.79
CA PHE A 560 7.71 17.67 -0.42
C PHE A 560 6.97 18.27 -1.64
N ILE A 561 6.05 19.21 -1.43
CA ILE A 561 5.36 19.94 -2.52
C ILE A 561 6.33 20.91 -3.19
N ILE A 562 7.23 21.53 -2.43
CA ILE A 562 8.27 22.39 -2.97
C ILE A 562 9.19 21.55 -3.85
N PHE A 563 9.93 20.63 -3.25
CA PHE A 563 10.74 19.64 -3.95
C PHE A 563 10.75 18.31 -3.17
N THR A 564 10.71 17.20 -3.90
CA THR A 564 10.82 15.87 -3.29
C THR A 564 12.25 15.59 -2.81
N ASN A 565 12.46 14.59 -1.96
CA ASN A 565 13.79 14.18 -1.54
C ASN A 565 14.65 13.74 -2.75
N ALA A 566 14.05 13.05 -3.73
CA ALA A 566 14.71 12.65 -4.95
C ALA A 566 15.19 13.88 -5.76
N THR A 567 14.35 14.92 -5.86
CA THR A 567 14.73 16.19 -6.50
C THR A 567 15.89 16.87 -5.78
N LEU A 568 15.87 16.95 -4.44
CA LEU A 568 16.97 17.54 -3.67
C LEU A 568 18.27 16.74 -3.79
N LYS A 569 18.20 15.41 -3.87
CA LYS A 569 19.37 14.57 -4.11
C LYS A 569 19.95 14.80 -5.49
N ASP A 570 19.11 14.90 -6.51
CA ASP A 570 19.55 15.20 -7.87
C ASP A 570 20.14 16.63 -7.97
N MET A 571 19.56 17.61 -7.23
CA MET A 571 20.16 18.94 -7.07
C MET A 571 21.53 18.88 -6.43
N ALA A 572 21.66 18.17 -5.31
CA ALA A 572 22.95 18.06 -4.60
C ALA A 572 24.02 17.31 -5.40
N ALA A 573 23.60 16.38 -6.27
CA ALA A 573 24.52 15.67 -7.17
C ALA A 573 24.94 16.52 -8.37
N LYS A 574 24.05 17.34 -8.93
CA LYS A 574 24.29 18.17 -10.11
C LYS A 574 24.85 19.55 -9.79
N ALA A 575 24.65 20.04 -8.56
CA ALA A 575 25.02 21.38 -8.09
C ALA A 575 24.76 22.47 -9.15
N PRO A 576 23.49 22.71 -9.59
CA PRO A 576 23.19 23.63 -10.68
C PRO A 576 23.53 25.06 -10.28
N ARG A 577 24.18 25.80 -11.18
CA ARG A 577 24.60 27.20 -10.98
C ARG A 577 23.76 28.20 -11.80
N THR A 578 22.97 27.69 -12.75
CA THR A 578 22.17 28.53 -13.63
C THR A 578 20.73 28.02 -13.72
N ARG A 579 19.79 28.90 -14.09
CA ARG A 579 18.41 28.52 -14.36
C ARG A 579 18.29 27.35 -15.34
N ALA A 580 19.07 27.38 -16.41
CA ALA A 580 19.08 26.31 -17.42
C ALA A 580 19.57 24.96 -16.85
N GLN A 581 20.54 24.98 -15.94
CA GLN A 581 21.00 23.77 -15.24
C GLN A 581 19.97 23.29 -14.22
N MET A 582 19.32 24.21 -13.50
CA MET A 582 18.26 23.89 -12.53
C MET A 582 17.06 23.19 -13.20
N LEU A 583 16.67 23.60 -14.39
CA LEU A 583 15.61 22.96 -15.19
C LEU A 583 15.98 21.55 -15.70
N ARG A 584 17.26 21.15 -15.60
CA ARG A 584 17.72 19.77 -15.88
C ARG A 584 17.68 18.86 -14.65
N VAL A 585 17.33 19.39 -13.48
CA VAL A 585 17.12 18.62 -12.28
C VAL A 585 15.75 17.93 -12.36
N ALA A 586 15.71 16.64 -12.10
CA ALA A 586 14.46 15.88 -12.15
C ALA A 586 13.43 16.41 -11.15
N GLY A 587 12.22 16.70 -11.62
CA GLY A 587 11.13 17.25 -10.80
C GLY A 587 11.14 18.78 -10.64
N VAL A 588 11.99 19.49 -11.40
CA VAL A 588 12.00 20.96 -11.51
C VAL A 588 11.40 21.37 -12.84
N GLY A 589 10.11 21.70 -12.84
CA GLY A 589 9.43 22.34 -13.98
C GLY A 589 9.47 23.86 -13.89
N GLU A 590 9.05 24.54 -14.98
CA GLU A 590 9.05 26.00 -15.06
C GLU A 590 8.31 26.70 -13.92
N GLY A 591 7.14 26.18 -13.49
CA GLY A 591 6.37 26.76 -12.39
C GLY A 591 7.12 26.74 -11.05
N LYS A 592 7.82 25.63 -10.74
CA LYS A 592 8.64 25.51 -9.53
C LYS A 592 9.94 26.31 -9.65
N MET A 593 10.52 26.36 -10.84
CA MET A 593 11.69 27.20 -11.11
C MET A 593 11.39 28.68 -10.84
N GLN A 594 10.27 29.20 -11.33
CA GLN A 594 9.87 30.60 -11.11
C GLN A 594 9.64 30.93 -9.64
N ARG A 595 9.10 29.98 -8.85
CA ARG A 595 8.75 30.23 -7.44
C ARG A 595 9.91 30.03 -6.48
N TYR A 596 10.71 28.99 -6.70
CA TYR A 596 11.69 28.51 -5.74
C TYR A 596 13.11 28.46 -6.28
N GLY A 597 13.29 28.37 -7.60
CA GLY A 597 14.59 28.08 -8.23
C GLY A 597 15.70 29.03 -7.80
N ASP A 598 15.41 30.33 -7.74
CA ASP A 598 16.43 31.34 -7.40
C ASP A 598 16.91 31.25 -5.93
N ALA A 599 16.04 30.81 -5.01
CA ALA A 599 16.42 30.59 -3.61
C ALA A 599 17.39 29.40 -3.48
N PHE A 600 17.09 28.30 -4.19
CA PHE A 600 17.95 27.12 -4.18
C PHE A 600 19.27 27.34 -4.94
N LEU A 601 19.28 28.09 -6.04
CA LEU A 601 20.52 28.47 -6.74
C LEU A 601 21.45 29.31 -5.84
N ARG A 602 20.89 30.24 -5.07
CA ARG A 602 21.69 31.03 -4.11
C ARG A 602 22.27 30.18 -3.00
N GLU A 603 21.51 29.24 -2.47
CA GLU A 603 21.99 28.32 -1.42
C GLU A 603 23.12 27.40 -1.93
N ILE A 604 23.01 26.92 -3.18
CA ILE A 604 24.07 26.12 -3.81
C ILE A 604 25.33 26.95 -3.99
N ALA A 605 25.22 28.20 -4.47
CA ALA A 605 26.35 29.10 -4.63
C ALA A 605 27.04 29.43 -3.28
N ALA A 606 26.25 29.71 -2.24
CA ALA A 606 26.77 29.97 -0.90
C ALA A 606 27.51 28.74 -0.32
N TYR A 607 26.97 27.54 -0.57
CA TYR A 607 27.64 26.30 -0.16
C TYR A 607 29.02 26.14 -0.85
N GLU A 608 29.11 26.40 -2.14
CA GLU A 608 30.36 26.30 -2.90
C GLU A 608 31.39 27.37 -2.47
N GLU A 609 30.95 28.56 -2.07
CA GLU A 609 31.81 29.61 -1.52
C GLU A 609 32.35 29.25 -0.13
N ASP A 610 31.54 28.56 0.70
CA ASP A 610 31.96 28.08 2.04
C ASP A 610 32.97 26.93 1.98
N GLU A 611 32.98 26.16 0.89
CA GLU A 611 33.90 25.01 0.68
C GLU A 611 35.20 25.41 -0.09
N ALA A 612 35.24 26.59 -0.74
CA ALA A 612 36.39 27.07 -1.52
C ALA A 612 37.41 27.80 -0.64
#